data_cd7f1d6f8d937cf97d8f4f4cf14c6afb
#
_entry.id   cd7f1d6f8d937cf97d8f4f4cf14c6afb
#
_cell.length_a   1.000
_cell.length_b   1.000
_cell.length_c   1.000
_cell.angle_alpha   90.00
_cell.angle_beta   90.00
_cell.angle_gamma   90.00
#
_symmetry.space_group_name_H-M   'P 1'
#
loop_
_entity.id
_entity.type
_entity.pdbx_description
1 polymer ?
#
loop_
_entity_poly.entity_id
_entity_poly.type
_entity_poly.pdbx_seq_one_letter_code
_entity_poly.pdbx_strand_id
1 'polypeptide(L)'
;MTYAYTYDVPIDAGIYARIKDGLGPERPPGLIAHLAWSTESGLRYVDVWRSKDDHEAFAENRLHPVVHPILQEMLGFVPPEPTHTVLDVIDAWTDRHPA
;
A
#
# COMPACT_ATOMS: atom_id res chain seq x y z
N MET A 1 -5.68 17.76 5.38
CA MET A 1 -4.43 17.31 5.98
C MET A 1 -4.05 15.95 5.40
N THR A 2 -2.82 15.78 4.98
CA THR A 2 -2.38 14.51 4.41
C THR A 2 -1.92 13.54 5.48
N TYR A 3 -2.02 12.25 5.15
CA TYR A 3 -1.48 11.18 5.96
C TYR A 3 -0.57 10.34 5.09
N ALA A 4 0.70 10.27 5.42
CA ALA A 4 1.69 9.56 4.62
C ALA A 4 2.57 8.69 5.50
N TYR A 5 3.05 7.59 4.92
CA TYR A 5 3.93 6.66 5.63
C TYR A 5 4.76 5.86 4.63
N THR A 6 5.81 5.25 5.16
CA THR A 6 6.60 4.26 4.44
C THR A 6 6.69 2.99 5.26
N TYR A 7 6.79 1.85 4.60
CA TYR A 7 6.98 0.57 5.27
C TYR A 7 7.55 -0.47 4.31
N ASP A 8 8.15 -1.50 4.88
CA ASP A 8 8.74 -2.60 4.13
C ASP A 8 7.87 -3.84 4.24
N VAL A 9 7.77 -4.59 3.15
CA VAL A 9 7.04 -5.86 3.12
C VAL A 9 7.94 -6.97 2.57
N PRO A 10 7.88 -8.18 3.14
CA PRO A 10 8.74 -9.29 2.73
C PRO A 10 8.14 -10.06 1.54
N ILE A 11 7.81 -9.37 0.47
CA ILE A 11 7.24 -9.97 -0.73
C ILE A 11 8.04 -9.52 -1.95
N ASP A 12 7.91 -10.28 -3.04
CA ASP A 12 8.55 -9.92 -4.30
C ASP A 12 7.56 -9.28 -5.27
N ALA A 13 8.06 -8.87 -6.42
CA ALA A 13 7.23 -8.21 -7.43
C ALA A 13 6.12 -9.13 -7.97
N GLY A 14 6.34 -10.44 -7.97
CA GLY A 14 5.32 -11.38 -8.42
C GLY A 14 4.13 -11.44 -7.48
N ILE A 15 4.39 -11.49 -6.17
CA ILE A 15 3.34 -11.45 -5.17
C ILE A 15 2.62 -10.10 -5.21
N TYR A 16 3.38 -9.02 -5.36
CA TYR A 16 2.81 -7.69 -5.50
C TYR A 16 1.85 -7.60 -6.68
N ALA A 17 2.24 -8.16 -7.82
CA ALA A 17 1.39 -8.17 -9.01
C ALA A 17 0.07 -8.92 -8.76
N ARG A 18 0.11 -10.04 -8.02
CA ARG A 18 -1.10 -10.77 -7.66
C ARG A 18 -2.02 -9.94 -6.77
N ILE A 19 -1.43 -9.19 -5.83
CA ILE A 19 -2.21 -8.31 -4.95
C ILE A 19 -2.88 -7.21 -5.76
N LYS A 20 -2.13 -6.57 -6.66
CA LYS A 20 -2.69 -5.53 -7.52
C LYS A 20 -3.81 -6.06 -8.40
N ASP A 21 -3.64 -7.25 -8.96
CA ASP A 21 -4.67 -7.88 -9.77
C ASP A 21 -5.94 -8.14 -8.95
N GLY A 22 -5.77 -8.64 -7.73
CA GLY A 22 -6.90 -8.89 -6.83
C GLY A 22 -7.62 -7.63 -6.38
N LEU A 23 -6.90 -6.52 -6.24
CA LEU A 23 -7.50 -5.23 -5.89
C LEU A 23 -8.29 -4.62 -7.04
N GLY A 24 -7.93 -4.96 -8.28
CA GLY A 24 -8.54 -4.39 -9.46
C GLY A 24 -8.00 -3.01 -9.82
N PRO A 25 -8.48 -2.43 -10.92
CA PRO A 25 -7.92 -1.17 -11.43
C PRO A 25 -8.44 0.08 -10.73
N GLU A 26 -9.44 -0.07 -9.87
CA GLU A 26 -10.06 1.10 -9.26
C GLU A 26 -9.16 1.72 -8.20
N ARG A 27 -8.87 3.02 -8.36
CA ARG A 27 -8.06 3.77 -7.43
C ARG A 27 -8.79 3.92 -6.10
N PRO A 28 -8.14 3.63 -4.96
CA PRO A 28 -8.79 3.80 -3.66
C PRO A 28 -9.17 5.26 -3.40
N PRO A 29 -10.37 5.52 -2.87
CA PRO A 29 -10.75 6.88 -2.50
C PRO A 29 -9.75 7.49 -1.52
N GLY A 30 -9.32 8.71 -1.80
CA GLY A 30 -8.40 9.43 -0.92
C GLY A 30 -6.93 9.14 -1.13
N LEU A 31 -6.57 8.17 -1.97
CA LEU A 31 -5.17 7.91 -2.27
C LEU A 31 -4.62 8.98 -3.21
N ILE A 32 -3.59 9.70 -2.74
CA ILE A 32 -2.93 10.74 -3.53
C ILE A 32 -1.80 10.12 -4.35
N ALA A 33 -0.93 9.33 -3.70
CA ALA A 33 0.20 8.72 -4.37
C ALA A 33 0.58 7.40 -3.72
N HIS A 34 1.05 6.46 -4.53
CA HIS A 34 1.55 5.17 -4.08
C HIS A 34 2.78 4.82 -4.90
N LEU A 35 3.87 4.51 -4.22
CA LEU A 35 5.10 4.06 -4.84
C LEU A 35 5.54 2.76 -4.19
N ALA A 36 6.09 1.86 -5.01
CA ALA A 36 6.65 0.62 -4.53
C ALA A 36 7.94 0.34 -5.31
N TRP A 37 8.98 -0.10 -4.60
CA TRP A 37 10.22 -0.49 -5.27
C TRP A 37 10.89 -1.64 -4.54
N SER A 38 11.79 -2.33 -5.24
CA SER A 38 12.49 -3.48 -4.71
C SER A 38 13.62 -3.07 -3.76
N THR A 39 13.76 -3.86 -2.69
CA THR A 39 14.89 -3.76 -1.76
C THR A 39 15.55 -5.13 -1.66
N GLU A 40 16.61 -5.25 -0.88
CA GLU A 40 17.29 -6.54 -0.68
C GLU A 40 16.38 -7.58 -0.02
N SER A 41 15.46 -7.14 0.82
CA SER A 41 14.63 -8.06 1.61
C SER A 41 13.17 -8.11 1.16
N GLY A 42 12.82 -7.43 0.08
CA GLY A 42 11.43 -7.43 -0.39
C GLY A 42 11.10 -6.15 -1.13
N LEU A 43 10.01 -5.51 -0.75
CA LEU A 43 9.58 -4.24 -1.33
C LEU A 43 9.47 -3.17 -0.26
N ARG A 44 9.64 -1.93 -0.67
CA ARG A 44 9.36 -0.75 0.17
C ARG A 44 8.27 0.06 -0.48
N TYR A 45 7.31 0.51 0.33
CA TYR A 45 6.19 1.33 -0.12
C TYR A 45 6.27 2.72 0.46
N VAL A 46 5.78 3.69 -0.30
CA VAL A 46 5.42 5.02 0.22
C VAL A 46 4.01 5.30 -0.25
N ASP A 47 3.13 5.62 0.68
CA ASP A 47 1.74 5.95 0.39
C ASP A 47 1.40 7.31 0.96
N VAL A 48 0.68 8.11 0.18
CA VAL A 48 0.19 9.42 0.60
C VAL A 48 -1.32 9.44 0.44
N TRP A 49 -2.03 9.73 1.53
CA TRP A 49 -3.50 9.73 1.58
C TRP A 49 -4.00 11.12 1.97
N ARG A 50 -5.23 11.44 1.59
CA ARG A 50 -5.87 12.66 2.06
C ARG A 50 -6.09 12.65 3.56
N SER A 51 -6.38 11.48 4.13
CA SER A 51 -6.61 11.33 5.56
C SER A 51 -6.26 9.92 6.04
N LYS A 52 -6.05 9.80 7.34
CA LYS A 52 -5.83 8.50 7.96
C LYS A 52 -7.08 7.63 7.85
N ASP A 53 -8.25 8.24 7.95
CA ASP A 53 -9.51 7.49 7.84
C ASP A 53 -9.67 6.85 6.46
N ASP A 54 -9.30 7.55 5.40
CA ASP A 54 -9.33 6.98 4.04
C ASP A 54 -8.41 5.77 3.93
N HIS A 55 -7.21 5.86 4.49
CA HIS A 55 -6.29 4.74 4.53
C HIS A 55 -6.88 3.55 5.29
N GLU A 56 -7.42 3.78 6.48
CA GLU A 56 -7.97 2.70 7.31
C GLU A 56 -9.16 2.03 6.64
N ALA A 57 -10.04 2.80 6.01
CA ALA A 57 -11.18 2.25 5.28
C ALA A 57 -10.73 1.35 4.13
N PHE A 58 -9.73 1.78 3.38
CA PHE A 58 -9.18 0.95 2.31
C PHE A 58 -8.56 -0.33 2.85
N ALA A 59 -7.74 -0.22 3.91
CA ALA A 59 -7.06 -1.37 4.49
C ALA A 59 -8.07 -2.43 4.96
N GLU A 60 -9.10 -2.02 5.69
CA GLU A 60 -10.07 -2.96 6.24
C GLU A 60 -11.00 -3.54 5.18
N ASN A 61 -11.47 -2.73 4.24
CA ASN A 61 -12.54 -3.11 3.34
C ASN A 61 -12.07 -3.70 2.02
N ARG A 62 -10.86 -3.37 1.58
CA ARG A 62 -10.34 -3.84 0.29
C ARG A 62 -9.01 -4.56 0.38
N LEU A 63 -8.04 -3.98 1.10
CA LEU A 63 -6.68 -4.49 1.10
C LEU A 63 -6.57 -5.83 1.84
N HIS A 64 -6.94 -5.86 3.11
CA HIS A 64 -6.81 -7.07 3.91
C HIS A 64 -7.58 -8.26 3.33
N PRO A 65 -8.83 -8.11 2.86
CA PRO A 65 -9.54 -9.22 2.23
C PRO A 65 -8.85 -9.82 1.01
N VAL A 66 -8.05 -9.03 0.30
CA VAL A 66 -7.29 -9.49 -0.85
C VAL A 66 -5.92 -10.05 -0.43
N VAL A 67 -5.22 -9.31 0.42
CA VAL A 67 -3.82 -9.60 0.76
C VAL A 67 -3.69 -10.85 1.63
N HIS A 68 -4.53 -11.00 2.66
CA HIS A 68 -4.38 -12.11 3.60
C HIS A 68 -4.48 -13.49 2.94
N PRO A 69 -5.49 -13.76 2.08
CA PRO A 69 -5.54 -15.03 1.39
C PRO A 69 -4.34 -15.29 0.47
N ILE A 70 -3.88 -14.25 -0.20
CA ILE A 70 -2.72 -14.39 -1.12
C ILE A 70 -1.45 -14.71 -0.32
N LEU A 71 -1.22 -14.01 0.79
CA LEU A 71 -0.04 -14.28 1.61
C LEU A 71 -0.11 -15.69 2.22
N GLN A 72 -1.28 -16.10 2.68
CA GLN A 72 -1.46 -17.45 3.21
C GLN A 72 -1.13 -18.50 2.16
N GLU A 73 -1.58 -18.31 0.92
CA GLU A 73 -1.31 -19.23 -0.17
C GLU A 73 0.17 -19.24 -0.57
N MET A 74 0.78 -18.07 -0.70
CA MET A 74 2.13 -17.94 -1.23
C MET A 74 3.23 -18.20 -0.21
N LEU A 75 2.98 -17.83 1.05
CA LEU A 75 3.98 -17.95 2.12
C LEU A 75 3.66 -19.04 3.13
N GLY A 76 2.44 -19.55 3.14
CA GLY A 76 1.99 -20.54 4.12
C GLY A 76 1.55 -19.92 5.45
N PHE A 77 1.62 -18.60 5.58
CA PHE A 77 1.18 -17.88 6.78
C PHE A 77 0.95 -16.42 6.42
N VAL A 78 0.24 -15.70 7.28
CA VAL A 78 0.06 -14.25 7.14
C VAL A 78 1.08 -13.58 8.06
N PRO A 79 2.09 -12.88 7.51
CA PRO A 79 3.07 -12.18 8.34
C PRO A 79 2.42 -11.11 9.21
N PRO A 80 3.05 -10.73 10.33
CA PRO A 80 2.59 -9.60 11.11
C PRO A 80 2.53 -8.35 10.24
N GLU A 81 1.57 -7.48 10.54
CA GLU A 81 1.45 -6.24 9.80
C GLU A 81 2.71 -5.39 9.98
N PRO A 82 3.30 -4.86 8.89
CA PRO A 82 4.54 -4.10 9.00
C PRO A 82 4.32 -2.78 9.74
N THR A 83 5.36 -2.36 10.46
CA THR A 83 5.34 -1.08 11.15
C THR A 83 5.46 0.05 10.13
N HIS A 84 4.50 0.96 10.17
CA HIS A 84 4.51 2.14 9.32
C HIS A 84 5.31 3.26 9.98
N THR A 85 6.19 3.89 9.22
CA THR A 85 6.88 5.11 9.64
C THR A 85 6.15 6.30 9.03
N VAL A 86 5.54 7.12 9.87
CA VAL A 86 4.78 8.28 9.41
C VAL A 86 5.74 9.33 8.85
N LEU A 87 5.35 9.92 7.71
CA LEU A 87 6.13 10.93 7.02
C LEU A 87 5.41 12.29 7.10
N ASP A 88 6.20 13.34 7.27
CA ASP A 88 5.69 14.71 7.24
C ASP A 88 5.85 15.26 5.82
N VAL A 89 4.79 15.14 5.04
CA VAL A 89 4.82 15.53 3.62
C VAL A 89 4.68 17.04 3.52
N ILE A 90 5.71 17.67 2.97
CA ILE A 90 5.70 19.12 2.73
C ILE A 90 5.06 19.45 1.39
N ASP A 91 5.31 18.61 0.39
CA ASP A 91 4.81 18.85 -0.96
C ASP A 91 4.72 17.51 -1.69
N ALA A 92 3.73 17.38 -2.59
CA ALA A 92 3.56 16.18 -3.39
C ALA A 92 3.12 16.56 -4.80
N TRP A 93 3.96 16.23 -5.77
CA TRP A 93 3.64 16.35 -7.18
C TRP A 93 3.37 14.95 -7.73
N THR A 94 2.27 14.80 -8.42
CA THR A 94 1.88 13.50 -9.00
C THR A 94 1.48 13.70 -10.44
N ASP A 95 1.55 12.63 -11.23
CA ASP A 95 1.11 12.68 -12.62
C ASP A 95 -0.34 13.09 -12.74
N ARG A 96 -1.10 12.66 -11.79
CA ARG A 96 -2.49 12.97 -11.74
C ARG A 96 -2.68 14.14 -10.81
N HIS A 97 -2.99 15.23 -11.35
CA HIS A 97 -3.31 16.40 -10.56
C HIS A 97 -4.61 16.99 -11.09
N PRO A 98 -5.27 17.76 -10.27
CA PRO A 98 -6.54 18.32 -10.70
C PRO A 98 -6.30 19.30 -11.76
N ALA A 99 -5.32 19.54 -12.20
CA ALA A 99 -5.14 20.50 -13.26
C ALA A 99 -6.17 21.55 -13.03
#